data_57d17e702db7089706b63e27805659f8
#
_entry.id   57d17e702db7089706b63e27805659f8
#
_cell.length_a   1.000
_cell.length_b   1.000
_cell.length_c   1.000
_cell.angle_alpha   90.00
_cell.angle_beta   90.00
_cell.angle_gamma   90.00
#
_symmetry.space_group_name_H-M   'P 1'
#
loop_
_entity.id
_entity.type
_entity.pdbx_description
1 polymer ?
#
loop_
_entity_poly.entity_id
_entity_poly.type
_entity_poly.pdbx_seq_one_letter_code
_entity_poly.pdbx_strand_id
1 'polypeptide(L)'
;MKLIDAIKEHGHPFMVPNCSRDNLVELFKELGYKTGLEVGVWEGEFTEKFCIAGFKMYGVDPWVARGPENQFQQNARYGRALIKLSPA
;
A
#
# COMPACT_ATOMS: atom_id res chain seq x y z
N MET A 1 4.93 -12.47 -16.14
CA MET A 1 3.58 -12.05 -16.60
C MET A 1 3.17 -10.80 -15.83
N LYS A 2 2.70 -9.81 -16.53
CA LYS A 2 2.15 -8.62 -15.89
C LYS A 2 0.80 -8.96 -15.24
N LEU A 3 0.52 -8.34 -14.11
CA LEU A 3 -0.71 -8.59 -13.38
C LEU A 3 -1.96 -8.25 -14.21
N ILE A 4 -1.91 -7.17 -14.98
CA ILE A 4 -3.05 -6.78 -15.83
C ILE A 4 -3.35 -7.83 -16.88
N ASP A 5 -2.33 -8.46 -17.45
CA ASP A 5 -2.52 -9.49 -18.47
C ASP A 5 -3.14 -10.75 -17.84
N ALA A 6 -2.70 -11.12 -16.66
CA ALA A 6 -3.26 -12.25 -15.92
C ALA A 6 -4.75 -12.04 -15.62
N ILE A 7 -5.13 -10.83 -15.20
CA ILE A 7 -6.52 -10.49 -14.91
C ILE A 7 -7.38 -10.57 -16.17
N LYS A 8 -6.91 -10.05 -17.28
CA LYS A 8 -7.64 -10.10 -18.56
C LYS A 8 -7.82 -11.53 -19.07
N GLU A 9 -6.80 -12.36 -18.89
CA GLU A 9 -6.83 -13.74 -19.38
C GLU A 9 -7.83 -14.60 -18.61
N HIS A 10 -7.89 -14.44 -17.28
CA HIS A 10 -8.71 -15.33 -16.44
C HIS A 10 -10.14 -14.82 -16.22
N GLY A 11 -10.31 -13.52 -15.99
CA GLY A 11 -11.63 -12.92 -15.87
C GLY A 11 -12.42 -13.29 -14.62
N HIS A 12 -11.83 -14.01 -13.66
CA HIS A 12 -12.48 -14.41 -12.39
C HIS A 12 -11.41 -14.50 -11.30
N PRO A 13 -11.78 -14.50 -10.02
CA PRO A 13 -10.79 -14.61 -8.94
C PRO A 13 -9.91 -15.85 -9.07
N PHE A 14 -8.61 -15.65 -8.99
CA PHE A 14 -7.63 -16.73 -9.06
C PHE A 14 -6.33 -16.27 -8.40
N MET A 15 -5.46 -17.22 -8.10
CA MET A 15 -4.15 -16.91 -7.54
C MET A 15 -3.15 -16.67 -8.68
N VAL A 16 -2.55 -15.48 -8.70
CA VAL A 16 -1.54 -15.12 -9.70
C VAL A 16 -0.18 -15.62 -9.21
N PRO A 17 0.48 -16.52 -9.95
CA PRO A 17 1.79 -17.00 -9.55
C PRO A 17 2.86 -15.92 -9.75
N ASN A 18 3.90 -15.98 -8.91
CA ASN A 18 5.06 -15.11 -8.99
C ASN A 18 4.74 -13.60 -8.87
N CYS A 19 3.66 -13.29 -8.16
CA CYS A 19 3.25 -11.92 -7.88
C CYS A 19 3.07 -11.72 -6.37
N SER A 20 3.25 -10.49 -5.93
CA SER A 20 2.97 -10.06 -4.56
C SER A 20 2.12 -8.79 -4.61
N ARG A 21 1.70 -8.30 -3.44
CA ARG A 21 0.94 -7.05 -3.38
C ARG A 21 1.72 -5.86 -3.93
N ASP A 22 3.04 -5.94 -3.98
CA ASP A 22 3.87 -4.87 -4.54
C ASP A 22 3.61 -4.69 -6.04
N ASN A 23 3.15 -5.73 -6.72
CA ASN A 23 2.77 -5.65 -8.13
C ASN A 23 1.50 -4.82 -8.36
N LEU A 24 0.74 -4.52 -7.31
CA LEU A 24 -0.42 -3.63 -7.41
C LEU A 24 -0.02 -2.21 -7.83
N VAL A 25 1.16 -1.76 -7.44
CA VAL A 25 1.67 -0.44 -7.84
C VAL A 25 1.75 -0.35 -9.36
N GLU A 26 2.35 -1.36 -9.99
CA GLU A 26 2.45 -1.44 -11.45
C GLU A 26 1.08 -1.54 -12.11
N LEU A 27 0.21 -2.40 -11.58
CA LEU A 27 -1.13 -2.58 -12.12
C LEU A 27 -1.92 -1.27 -12.12
N PHE A 28 -1.96 -0.58 -11.01
CA PHE A 28 -2.74 0.66 -10.88
C PHE A 28 -2.15 1.78 -11.75
N LYS A 29 -0.84 1.81 -11.90
CA LYS A 29 -0.19 2.74 -12.80
C LYS A 29 -0.58 2.47 -14.27
N GLU A 30 -0.60 1.21 -14.68
CA GLU A 30 -1.02 0.81 -16.02
C GLU A 30 -2.49 1.10 -16.29
N LEU A 31 -3.34 1.03 -15.25
CA LEU A 31 -4.75 1.39 -15.37
C LEU A 31 -4.97 2.91 -15.41
N GLY A 32 -3.93 3.71 -15.27
CA GLY A 32 -4.02 5.15 -15.34
C GLY A 32 -4.45 5.84 -14.04
N TYR A 33 -4.47 5.12 -12.93
CA TYR A 33 -4.82 5.70 -11.63
C TYR A 33 -3.68 6.59 -11.13
N LYS A 34 -4.03 7.68 -10.47
CA LYS A 34 -3.06 8.68 -9.98
C LYS A 34 -3.21 8.98 -8.51
N THR A 35 -4.32 8.64 -7.92
CA THR A 35 -4.66 8.92 -6.52
C THR A 35 -5.13 7.63 -5.86
N GLY A 36 -4.73 7.42 -4.62
CA GLY A 36 -5.12 6.24 -3.87
C GLY A 36 -5.36 6.53 -2.41
N LEU A 37 -6.04 5.60 -1.75
CA LEU A 37 -6.30 5.62 -0.33
C LEU A 37 -5.90 4.25 0.24
N GLU A 38 -5.08 4.25 1.28
CA GLU A 38 -4.76 3.04 2.01
C GLU A 38 -5.36 3.08 3.41
N VAL A 39 -6.12 2.05 3.75
CA VAL A 39 -6.63 1.84 5.11
C VAL A 39 -5.72 0.81 5.78
N GLY A 40 -5.18 1.17 6.96
CA GLY A 40 -4.19 0.33 7.63
C GLY A 40 -2.78 0.62 7.13
N VAL A 41 -2.31 1.83 7.37
CA VAL A 41 -1.02 2.32 6.85
C VAL A 41 0.18 1.68 7.56
N TRP A 42 0.03 1.41 8.85
CA TRP A 42 1.06 0.87 9.72
C TRP A 42 2.29 1.77 9.75
N GLU A 43 3.45 1.33 9.27
CA GLU A 43 4.68 2.15 9.23
C GLU A 43 4.86 2.90 7.91
N GLY A 44 3.91 2.77 6.99
CA GLY A 44 3.91 3.51 5.73
C GLY A 44 4.69 2.88 4.59
N GLU A 45 5.21 1.66 4.75
CA GLU A 45 6.05 1.03 3.74
C GLU A 45 5.33 0.82 2.41
N PHE A 46 4.11 0.30 2.45
CA PHE A 46 3.36 0.03 1.23
C PHE A 46 2.87 1.32 0.58
N THR A 47 2.35 2.25 1.38
CA THR A 47 1.93 3.57 0.89
C THR A 47 3.11 4.31 0.24
N GLU A 48 4.30 4.22 0.83
CA GLU A 48 5.50 4.86 0.27
C GLU A 48 5.80 4.37 -1.15
N LYS A 49 5.60 3.09 -1.43
CA LYS A 49 5.83 2.53 -2.77
C LYS A 49 4.97 3.21 -3.82
N PHE A 50 3.72 3.49 -3.50
CA PHE A 50 2.84 4.25 -4.39
C PHE A 50 3.30 5.71 -4.53
N CYS A 51 3.73 6.33 -3.45
CA CYS A 51 4.24 7.71 -3.50
C CYS A 51 5.47 7.83 -4.40
N ILE A 52 6.41 6.88 -4.28
CA ILE A 52 7.62 6.84 -5.11
C ILE A 52 7.25 6.68 -6.59
N ALA A 53 6.20 5.91 -6.88
CA ALA A 53 5.72 5.69 -8.24
C ALA A 53 4.93 6.88 -8.81
N GLY A 54 4.73 7.95 -8.04
CA GLY A 54 4.08 9.17 -8.49
C GLY A 54 2.61 9.31 -8.12
N PHE A 55 2.07 8.39 -7.31
CA PHE A 55 0.68 8.49 -6.85
C PHE A 55 0.53 9.52 -5.74
N LYS A 56 -0.61 10.21 -5.73
CA LYS A 56 -1.04 11.00 -4.58
C LYS A 56 -1.80 10.08 -3.64
N MET A 57 -1.27 9.84 -2.45
CA MET A 57 -1.82 8.86 -1.52
C MET A 57 -2.42 9.52 -0.29
N TYR A 58 -3.53 8.95 0.15
CA TYR A 58 -4.17 9.26 1.43
C TYR A 58 -4.08 8.03 2.31
N GLY A 59 -3.53 8.17 3.51
CA GLY A 59 -3.41 7.06 4.45
C GLY A 59 -4.39 7.23 5.61
N VAL A 60 -5.05 6.16 5.98
CA VAL A 60 -5.96 6.13 7.11
C VAL A 60 -5.57 4.99 8.04
N ASP A 61 -5.19 5.32 9.26
CA ASP A 61 -4.84 4.35 10.30
C ASP A 61 -5.01 5.04 11.65
N PRO A 62 -5.73 4.46 12.61
CA PRO A 62 -5.89 5.07 13.92
C PRO A 62 -4.65 4.94 14.80
N TRP A 63 -3.69 4.07 14.45
CA TRP A 63 -2.52 3.72 15.25
C TRP A 63 -2.90 3.44 16.71
N VAL A 64 -3.92 2.62 16.90
CA VAL A 64 -4.44 2.22 18.21
C VAL A 64 -4.03 0.78 18.50
N ALA A 65 -3.54 0.53 19.71
CA ALA A 65 -3.10 -0.79 20.11
C ALA A 65 -4.26 -1.79 20.11
N ARG A 66 -4.03 -2.96 19.52
CA ARG A 66 -4.96 -4.08 19.46
C ARG A 66 -4.18 -5.37 19.69
N GLY A 67 -4.74 -6.27 20.48
CA GLY A 67 -4.09 -7.54 20.78
C GLY A 67 -2.82 -7.36 21.61
N PRO A 68 -1.74 -8.06 21.28
CA PRO A 68 -0.52 -8.06 22.09
C PRO A 68 0.32 -6.77 21.98
N GLU A 69 0.03 -5.89 21.05
CA GLU A 69 0.79 -4.66 20.89
C GLU A 69 0.33 -3.59 21.90
N ASN A 70 1.26 -2.75 22.34
CA ASN A 70 0.96 -1.64 23.23
C ASN A 70 0.92 -0.31 22.47
N GLN A 71 0.37 0.71 23.10
CA GLN A 71 0.21 2.03 22.47
C GLN A 71 1.56 2.70 22.18
N PHE A 72 2.59 2.41 22.95
CA PHE A 72 3.93 2.93 22.68
C PHE A 72 4.43 2.46 21.33
N GLN A 73 4.25 1.18 21.01
CA GLN A 73 4.64 0.63 19.70
C GLN A 73 3.84 1.26 18.57
N GLN A 74 2.54 1.48 18.77
CA GLN A 74 1.70 2.13 17.75
C GLN A 74 2.11 3.58 17.51
N ASN A 75 2.45 4.32 18.57
CA ASN A 75 2.95 5.68 18.43
C ASN A 75 4.28 5.73 17.67
N ALA A 76 5.16 4.76 17.90
CA ALA A 76 6.42 4.66 17.18
C ALA A 76 6.20 4.38 15.69
N ARG A 77 5.23 3.53 15.35
CA ARG A 77 4.86 3.24 13.95
C ARG A 77 4.30 4.47 13.26
N TYR A 78 3.44 5.21 13.96
CA TYR A 78 2.92 6.47 13.44
C TYR A 78 4.05 7.46 13.13
N GLY A 79 5.01 7.60 14.04
CA GLY A 79 6.18 8.44 13.83
C GLY A 79 7.00 8.05 12.61
N ARG A 80 7.21 6.74 12.41
CA ARG A 80 7.92 6.24 11.24
C ARG A 80 7.15 6.51 9.95
N ALA A 81 5.83 6.33 9.97
CA ALA A 81 4.98 6.61 8.82
C ALA A 81 5.05 8.10 8.46
N LEU A 82 5.01 9.00 9.43
CA LEU A 82 5.12 10.43 9.20
C LEU A 82 6.44 10.79 8.50
N ILE A 83 7.54 10.18 8.93
CA ILE A 83 8.86 10.42 8.33
C ILE A 83 8.89 9.93 6.89
N LYS A 84 8.41 8.71 6.63
CA LYS A 84 8.43 8.12 5.28
C LYS A 84 7.54 8.85 4.29
N LEU A 85 6.40 9.34 4.76
CA LEU A 85 5.36 9.89 3.88
C LEU A 85 5.38 11.40 3.81
N SER A 86 6.21 12.06 4.61
CA SER A 86 6.37 13.51 4.54
C SER A 86 7.05 13.90 3.23
N PRO A 87 6.64 15.00 2.60
CA PRO A 87 7.34 15.54 1.45
C PRO A 87 8.79 15.90 1.82
N ALA A 88 9.70 15.58 0.92
CA ALA A 88 11.11 15.93 1.11
C ALA A 88 11.29 17.46 1.02
#